data_d8c1eaec919140feba3a6d8cb1612fb6
#
_entry.id   d8c1eaec919140feba3a6d8cb1612fb6
#
_cell.length_a   1.000
_cell.length_b   1.000
_cell.length_c   1.000
_cell.angle_alpha   90.00
_cell.angle_beta   90.00
_cell.angle_gamma   90.00
#
_symmetry.space_group_name_H-M   'P 1'
#
loop_
_entity.id
_entity.type
_entity.pdbx_description
1 polymer ?
#
loop_
_entity_poly.entity_id
_entity_poly.type
_entity_poly.pdbx_seq_one_letter_code
_entity_poly.pdbx_strand_id
1 'polypeptide(L)'
;MNSPVERLGQGFQDLLAFGINDSAASVFQAMTDLTAVIDCHLRGIKPISDIVAFIDRRNVVQHSLMSLPRGDELNYGEVSSVCLYESIRHAAIIYSAAVTFPLPPHAGVFRMLATLLQNILEECKFDPCWQLCPRALLWILVLGGIASFDTVERTWYVQNLAAVSAALNLSEWEDVAEELGKYLWLQSACEGGGRLLWVEVLSDRPHLEENILGISEV
;
A
#
# COMPACT_ATOMS: atom_id res chain seq x y z
N MET A 1 -13.69 4.89 -20.76
CA MET A 1 -13.35 4.37 -19.42
C MET A 1 -12.18 3.44 -19.62
N ASN A 2 -10.98 3.83 -19.15
CA ASN A 2 -9.80 2.95 -19.21
C ASN A 2 -10.03 1.75 -18.31
N SER A 3 -9.58 0.57 -18.73
CA SER A 3 -9.66 -0.64 -17.91
C SER A 3 -8.91 -0.42 -16.58
N PRO A 4 -9.39 -0.93 -15.44
CA PRO A 4 -8.67 -0.85 -14.16
C PRO A 4 -7.22 -1.33 -14.26
N VAL A 5 -6.94 -2.30 -15.13
CA VAL A 5 -5.59 -2.84 -15.39
C VAL A 5 -4.66 -1.83 -16.08
N GLU A 6 -5.19 -0.89 -16.86
CA GLU A 6 -4.35 0.11 -17.59
C GLU A 6 -3.74 1.15 -16.64
N ARG A 7 -4.28 1.33 -15.44
CA ARG A 7 -3.77 2.29 -14.43
C ARG A 7 -2.87 1.64 -13.39
N LEU A 8 -2.88 0.31 -13.30
CA LEU A 8 -2.14 -0.43 -12.29
C LEU A 8 -0.64 -0.12 -12.39
N GLY A 9 -0.03 0.27 -11.27
CA GLY A 9 1.40 0.58 -11.19
C GLY A 9 1.80 1.99 -11.68
N GLN A 10 0.89 2.79 -12.24
CA GLN A 10 1.21 4.16 -12.71
C GLN A 10 1.73 5.04 -11.56
N GLY A 11 1.17 4.90 -10.35
CA GLY A 11 1.58 5.67 -9.19
C GLY A 11 3.05 5.47 -8.80
N PHE A 12 3.65 4.31 -9.13
CA PHE A 12 5.08 4.07 -8.87
C PHE A 12 5.99 4.84 -9.82
N GLN A 13 5.53 5.18 -11.03
CA GLN A 13 6.32 5.99 -11.98
C GLN A 13 6.53 7.41 -11.45
N ASP A 14 5.51 7.98 -10.81
CA ASP A 14 5.60 9.30 -10.20
C ASP A 14 6.65 9.31 -9.06
N LEU A 15 6.83 8.18 -8.37
CA LEU A 15 7.74 8.05 -7.24
C LEU A 15 9.23 7.97 -7.64
N LEU A 16 9.53 7.70 -8.92
CA LEU A 16 10.91 7.75 -9.42
C LEU A 16 11.52 9.15 -9.22
N ALA A 17 10.72 10.20 -9.39
CA ALA A 17 11.16 11.58 -9.15
C ALA A 17 11.49 11.87 -7.68
N PHE A 18 11.04 11.03 -6.75
CA PHE A 18 11.21 11.19 -5.31
C PHE A 18 12.20 10.20 -4.68
N GLY A 19 13.05 9.55 -5.52
CA GLY A 19 14.18 8.76 -5.04
C GLY A 19 13.94 7.25 -4.93
N ILE A 20 12.86 6.72 -5.51
CA ILE A 20 12.77 5.27 -5.71
C ILE A 20 13.82 4.87 -6.74
N ASN A 21 14.72 3.95 -6.39
CA ASN A 21 15.78 3.52 -7.29
C ASN A 21 15.26 2.57 -8.40
N ASP A 22 16.00 2.47 -9.50
CA ASP A 22 15.65 1.66 -10.67
C ASP A 22 15.44 0.17 -10.33
N SER A 23 16.15 -0.36 -9.36
CA SER A 23 16.00 -1.75 -8.91
C SER A 23 14.65 -1.98 -8.28
N ALA A 24 14.23 -1.11 -7.35
CA ALA A 24 12.91 -1.17 -6.74
C ALA A 24 11.79 -0.93 -7.76
N ALA A 25 11.95 0.05 -8.64
CA ALA A 25 11.00 0.32 -9.72
C ALA A 25 10.79 -0.91 -10.62
N SER A 26 11.88 -1.61 -10.97
CA SER A 26 11.80 -2.85 -11.76
C SER A 26 11.05 -3.97 -11.03
N VAL A 27 11.24 -4.09 -9.71
CA VAL A 27 10.52 -5.08 -8.89
C VAL A 27 9.03 -4.72 -8.81
N PHE A 28 8.68 -3.45 -8.58
CA PHE A 28 7.28 -3.02 -8.52
C PHE A 28 6.57 -3.17 -9.87
N GLN A 29 7.29 -2.94 -10.97
CA GLN A 29 6.75 -3.22 -12.30
C GLN A 29 6.50 -4.72 -12.50
N ALA A 30 7.42 -5.59 -12.09
CA ALA A 30 7.24 -7.04 -12.18
C ALA A 30 6.06 -7.52 -11.31
N MET A 31 5.84 -6.92 -10.13
CA MET A 31 4.66 -7.18 -9.28
C MET A 31 3.37 -6.71 -9.95
N THR A 32 3.39 -5.56 -10.60
CA THR A 32 2.27 -5.02 -11.37
C THR A 32 1.85 -5.97 -12.49
N ASP A 33 2.82 -6.43 -13.28
CA ASP A 33 2.58 -7.37 -14.36
C ASP A 33 2.02 -8.72 -13.84
N LEU A 34 2.55 -9.21 -12.72
CA LEU A 34 2.07 -10.44 -12.09
C LEU A 34 0.64 -10.28 -11.58
N THR A 35 0.32 -9.14 -10.95
CA THR A 35 -1.03 -8.79 -10.50
C THR A 35 -2.01 -8.75 -11.67
N ALA A 36 -1.63 -8.14 -12.78
CA ALA A 36 -2.45 -8.10 -13.99
C ALA A 36 -2.75 -9.50 -14.57
N VAL A 37 -1.77 -10.40 -14.54
CA VAL A 37 -1.96 -11.80 -14.95
C VAL A 37 -2.96 -12.50 -14.02
N ILE A 38 -2.83 -12.32 -12.71
CA ILE A 38 -3.75 -12.91 -11.72
C ILE A 38 -5.16 -12.35 -11.91
N ASP A 39 -5.32 -11.03 -12.06
CA ASP A 39 -6.62 -10.40 -12.28
C ASP A 39 -7.31 -10.91 -13.55
N CYS A 40 -6.58 -10.97 -14.66
CA CYS A 40 -7.09 -11.51 -15.92
C CYS A 40 -7.55 -12.97 -15.79
N HIS A 41 -6.81 -13.79 -15.02
CA HIS A 41 -7.17 -15.17 -14.77
C HIS A 41 -8.43 -15.27 -13.90
N LEU A 42 -8.50 -14.55 -12.79
CA LEU A 42 -9.63 -14.61 -11.87
C LEU A 42 -10.93 -14.07 -12.49
N ARG A 43 -10.81 -13.11 -13.40
CA ARG A 43 -11.95 -12.59 -14.17
C ARG A 43 -12.34 -13.44 -15.37
N GLY A 44 -11.64 -14.53 -15.62
CA GLY A 44 -11.91 -15.44 -16.77
C GLY A 44 -11.55 -14.82 -18.14
N ILE A 45 -10.80 -13.71 -18.18
CA ILE A 45 -10.40 -13.03 -19.42
C ILE A 45 -9.32 -13.82 -20.14
N LYS A 46 -8.29 -14.25 -19.39
CA LYS A 46 -7.18 -15.03 -19.91
C LYS A 46 -6.71 -16.04 -18.86
N PRO A 47 -6.96 -17.33 -19.07
CA PRO A 47 -6.52 -18.36 -18.14
C PRO A 47 -4.99 -18.48 -18.13
N ILE A 48 -4.43 -18.86 -16.99
CA ILE A 48 -3.01 -19.21 -16.88
C ILE A 48 -2.84 -20.58 -17.53
N SER A 49 -2.29 -20.60 -18.74
CA SER A 49 -2.12 -21.82 -19.53
C SER A 49 -0.89 -22.64 -19.12
N ASP A 50 0.18 -21.98 -18.69
CA ASP A 50 1.41 -22.59 -18.18
C ASP A 50 1.57 -22.27 -16.69
N ILE A 51 1.13 -23.20 -15.86
CA ILE A 51 1.18 -23.03 -14.40
C ILE A 51 2.62 -23.08 -13.86
N VAL A 52 3.51 -23.83 -14.53
CA VAL A 52 4.92 -23.94 -14.10
C VAL A 52 5.63 -22.60 -14.35
N ALA A 53 5.52 -22.06 -15.55
CA ALA A 53 6.10 -20.74 -15.86
C ALA A 53 5.50 -19.63 -14.97
N PHE A 54 4.21 -19.71 -14.64
CA PHE A 54 3.59 -18.77 -13.71
C PHE A 54 4.20 -18.88 -12.29
N ILE A 55 4.36 -20.09 -11.76
CA ILE A 55 4.95 -20.33 -10.44
C ILE A 55 6.40 -19.85 -10.42
N ASP A 56 7.17 -20.15 -11.44
CA ASP A 56 8.57 -19.72 -11.55
C ASP A 56 8.67 -18.18 -11.57
N ARG A 57 7.85 -17.51 -12.39
CA ARG A 57 7.78 -16.05 -12.43
C ARG A 57 7.40 -15.47 -11.07
N ARG A 58 6.39 -16.02 -10.41
CA ARG A 58 5.95 -15.60 -9.07
C ARG A 58 7.09 -15.72 -8.06
N ASN A 59 7.82 -16.84 -8.07
CA ASN A 59 8.95 -17.07 -7.16
C ASN A 59 10.09 -16.09 -7.43
N VAL A 60 10.41 -15.80 -8.69
CA VAL A 60 11.42 -14.78 -9.06
C VAL A 60 11.02 -13.40 -8.56
N VAL A 61 9.77 -12.98 -8.77
CA VAL A 61 9.27 -11.67 -8.30
C VAL A 61 9.33 -11.59 -6.77
N GLN A 62 8.90 -12.64 -6.07
CA GLN A 62 8.97 -12.71 -4.61
C GLN A 62 10.42 -12.62 -4.11
N HIS A 63 11.33 -13.38 -4.71
CA HIS A 63 12.74 -13.33 -4.35
C HIS A 63 13.33 -11.94 -4.59
N SER A 64 13.02 -11.31 -5.73
CA SER A 64 13.50 -9.96 -6.05
C SER A 64 12.98 -8.92 -5.04
N LEU A 65 11.71 -8.99 -4.63
CA LEU A 65 11.13 -8.12 -3.61
C LEU A 65 11.85 -8.28 -2.26
N MET A 66 12.04 -9.52 -1.82
CA MET A 66 12.70 -9.82 -0.53
C MET A 66 14.19 -9.51 -0.54
N SER A 67 14.82 -9.44 -1.72
CA SER A 67 16.23 -9.10 -1.90
C SER A 67 16.49 -7.61 -2.10
N LEU A 68 15.45 -6.78 -2.11
CA LEU A 68 15.64 -5.33 -2.14
C LEU A 68 16.43 -4.89 -0.91
N PRO A 69 17.48 -4.07 -1.09
CA PRO A 69 18.29 -3.59 0.02
C PRO A 69 17.44 -2.81 1.01
N ARG A 70 17.87 -2.74 2.26
CA ARG A 70 17.25 -1.88 3.26
C ARG A 70 17.61 -0.42 2.99
N GLY A 71 16.78 0.49 3.44
CA GLY A 71 16.98 1.92 3.23
C GLY A 71 18.31 2.44 3.80
N ASP A 72 18.76 1.86 4.92
CA ASP A 72 20.04 2.18 5.54
C ASP A 72 21.28 1.67 4.75
N GLU A 73 21.09 0.71 3.85
CA GLU A 73 22.11 0.18 2.94
C GLU A 73 22.21 1.00 1.65
N LEU A 74 21.23 1.87 1.39
CA LEU A 74 21.16 2.69 0.20
C LEU A 74 21.83 4.04 0.48
N ASN A 75 22.77 4.45 -0.38
CA ASN A 75 23.40 5.77 -0.33
C ASN A 75 22.42 6.84 -0.87
N TYR A 76 21.29 7.01 -0.20
CA TYR A 76 20.41 8.14 -0.45
C TYR A 76 21.04 9.40 0.17
N GLY A 77 21.24 10.44 -0.64
CA GLY A 77 21.73 11.73 -0.14
C GLY A 77 20.76 12.47 0.77
N GLU A 78 19.50 12.03 0.82
CA GLU A 78 18.43 12.64 1.61
C GLU A 78 17.67 11.60 2.41
N VAL A 79 17.41 11.89 3.68
CA VAL A 79 16.65 11.04 4.62
C VAL A 79 15.22 10.80 4.12
N SER A 80 14.60 11.81 3.50
CA SER A 80 13.25 11.74 2.95
C SER A 80 13.05 10.61 1.94
N SER A 81 14.06 10.35 1.12
CA SER A 81 14.01 9.24 0.15
C SER A 81 14.05 7.87 0.82
N VAL A 82 14.73 7.75 1.97
CA VAL A 82 14.81 6.50 2.75
C VAL A 82 13.44 6.16 3.34
N CYS A 83 12.76 7.14 3.94
CA CYS A 83 11.44 6.98 4.53
C CYS A 83 10.40 6.52 3.50
N LEU A 84 10.35 7.18 2.36
CA LEU A 84 9.44 6.83 1.28
C LEU A 84 9.71 5.42 0.75
N TYR A 85 10.98 5.12 0.47
CA TYR A 85 11.43 3.82 -0.01
C TYR A 85 11.05 2.69 0.94
N GLU A 86 11.41 2.79 2.23
CA GLU A 86 11.14 1.73 3.21
C GLU A 86 9.64 1.53 3.42
N SER A 87 8.85 2.59 3.47
CA SER A 87 7.40 2.49 3.62
C SER A 87 6.76 1.78 2.42
N ILE A 88 7.17 2.11 1.19
CA ILE A 88 6.68 1.46 -0.03
C ILE A 88 7.13 0.00 -0.09
N ARG A 89 8.39 -0.28 0.24
CA ARG A 89 8.93 -1.64 0.26
C ARG A 89 8.14 -2.53 1.23
N HIS A 90 7.85 -2.07 2.44
CA HIS A 90 7.07 -2.81 3.43
C HIS A 90 5.60 -2.99 3.02
N ALA A 91 4.98 -1.96 2.45
CA ALA A 91 3.62 -2.08 1.90
C ALA A 91 3.57 -3.09 0.73
N ALA A 92 4.58 -3.12 -0.14
CA ALA A 92 4.69 -4.10 -1.21
C ALA A 92 4.87 -5.54 -0.67
N ILE A 93 5.60 -5.72 0.45
CA ILE A 93 5.72 -7.03 1.13
C ILE A 93 4.37 -7.46 1.70
N ILE A 94 3.61 -6.57 2.35
CA ILE A 94 2.25 -6.85 2.82
C ILE A 94 1.36 -7.26 1.65
N TYR A 95 1.39 -6.50 0.56
CA TYR A 95 0.63 -6.82 -0.65
C TYR A 95 1.01 -8.19 -1.21
N SER A 96 2.30 -8.49 -1.31
CA SER A 96 2.77 -9.79 -1.77
C SER A 96 2.25 -10.94 -0.90
N ALA A 97 2.35 -10.80 0.42
CA ALA A 97 1.87 -11.80 1.37
C ALA A 97 0.35 -12.01 1.31
N ALA A 98 -0.41 -11.02 0.84
CA ALA A 98 -1.87 -11.10 0.70
C ALA A 98 -2.30 -11.60 -0.70
N VAL A 99 -1.55 -11.28 -1.76
CA VAL A 99 -2.03 -11.40 -3.15
C VAL A 99 -1.15 -12.27 -4.01
N THR A 100 0.12 -11.93 -4.19
CA THR A 100 0.99 -12.63 -5.15
C THR A 100 1.60 -13.90 -4.58
N PHE A 101 1.81 -13.95 -3.29
CA PHE A 101 2.29 -15.13 -2.55
C PHE A 101 1.46 -15.34 -1.28
N PRO A 102 0.16 -15.64 -1.43
CA PRO A 102 -0.81 -15.54 -0.35
C PRO A 102 -0.47 -16.47 0.81
N LEU A 103 -0.33 -15.86 1.99
CA LEU A 103 -0.19 -16.53 3.26
C LEU A 103 -1.55 -16.65 3.96
N PRO A 104 -1.72 -17.63 4.85
CA PRO A 104 -2.95 -17.73 5.63
C PRO A 104 -3.25 -16.44 6.39
N PRO A 105 -4.50 -15.92 6.36
CA PRO A 105 -4.86 -14.65 7.00
C PRO A 105 -4.53 -14.58 8.51
N HIS A 106 -4.60 -15.70 9.20
CA HIS A 106 -4.30 -15.80 10.64
C HIS A 106 -2.80 -16.04 10.94
N ALA A 107 -1.94 -16.02 9.92
CA ALA A 107 -0.51 -16.06 10.16
C ALA A 107 -0.09 -14.76 10.87
N GLY A 108 0.59 -14.86 12.01
CA GLY A 108 1.08 -13.70 12.78
C GLY A 108 2.01 -12.75 12.00
N VAL A 109 2.36 -13.15 10.77
CA VAL A 109 3.15 -12.36 9.80
C VAL A 109 2.47 -11.02 9.47
N PHE A 110 1.14 -11.00 9.23
CA PHE A 110 0.44 -9.75 8.88
C PHE A 110 0.49 -8.74 10.03
N ARG A 111 0.28 -9.21 11.27
CA ARG A 111 0.44 -8.36 12.45
C ARG A 111 1.87 -7.81 12.54
N MET A 112 2.86 -8.67 12.42
CA MET A 112 4.27 -8.25 12.48
C MET A 112 4.59 -7.22 11.40
N LEU A 113 4.14 -7.43 10.16
CA LEU A 113 4.37 -6.49 9.05
C LEU A 113 3.64 -5.16 9.28
N ALA A 114 2.42 -5.19 9.81
CA ALA A 114 1.68 -3.97 10.15
C ALA A 114 2.39 -3.17 11.24
N THR A 115 2.87 -3.83 12.32
CA THR A 115 3.63 -3.16 13.39
C THR A 115 4.93 -2.56 12.84
N LEU A 116 5.67 -3.29 12.00
CA LEU A 116 6.90 -2.78 11.39
C LEU A 116 6.64 -1.56 10.49
N LEU A 117 5.59 -1.62 9.68
CA LEU A 117 5.21 -0.49 8.81
C LEU A 117 4.77 0.72 9.63
N GLN A 118 4.00 0.53 10.70
CA GLN A 118 3.63 1.60 11.63
C GLN A 118 4.87 2.28 12.21
N ASN A 119 5.85 1.52 12.72
CA ASN A 119 7.07 2.06 13.30
C ASN A 119 7.84 2.92 12.28
N ILE A 120 7.98 2.46 11.04
CA ILE A 120 8.62 3.24 9.97
C ILE A 120 7.87 4.54 9.73
N LEU A 121 6.54 4.51 9.63
CA LEU A 121 5.73 5.69 9.38
C LEU A 121 5.75 6.66 10.56
N GLU A 122 5.84 6.18 11.79
CA GLU A 122 5.98 7.04 12.99
C GLU A 122 7.36 7.72 13.05
N GLU A 123 8.43 7.01 12.72
CA GLU A 123 9.77 7.59 12.60
C GLU A 123 9.83 8.68 11.53
N CYS A 124 9.06 8.52 10.45
CA CYS A 124 8.99 9.43 9.31
C CYS A 124 7.83 10.44 9.37
N LYS A 125 7.12 10.57 10.49
CA LYS A 125 5.86 11.30 10.61
C LYS A 125 5.92 12.75 10.13
N PHE A 126 7.05 13.41 10.31
CA PHE A 126 7.24 14.81 9.93
C PHE A 126 8.02 14.98 8.62
N ASP A 127 8.26 13.88 7.89
CA ASP A 127 9.02 13.95 6.65
C ASP A 127 8.22 14.68 5.56
N PRO A 128 8.80 15.67 4.88
CA PRO A 128 8.15 16.41 3.80
C PRO A 128 7.70 15.53 2.62
N CYS A 129 8.28 14.34 2.45
CA CYS A 129 7.90 13.44 1.36
C CYS A 129 6.39 13.11 1.35
N TRP A 130 5.75 13.08 2.52
CA TRP A 130 4.32 12.77 2.62
C TRP A 130 3.42 13.89 2.08
N GLN A 131 3.89 15.14 2.09
CA GLN A 131 3.19 16.26 1.45
C GLN A 131 3.31 16.18 -0.08
N LEU A 132 4.40 15.62 -0.58
CA LEU A 132 4.66 15.47 -2.01
C LEU A 132 3.99 14.21 -2.59
N CYS A 133 3.84 13.14 -1.78
CA CYS A 133 3.33 11.84 -2.20
C CYS A 133 2.11 11.37 -1.38
N PRO A 134 1.07 12.19 -1.15
CA PRO A 134 -0.04 11.83 -0.24
C PRO A 134 -0.85 10.63 -0.75
N ARG A 135 -0.89 10.38 -2.07
CA ARG A 135 -1.57 9.22 -2.65
C ARG A 135 -0.80 7.91 -2.41
N ALA A 136 0.54 7.97 -2.40
CA ALA A 136 1.34 6.82 -2.00
C ALA A 136 1.12 6.48 -0.53
N LEU A 137 1.08 7.50 0.33
CA LEU A 137 0.77 7.33 1.75
C LEU A 137 -0.62 6.72 1.95
N LEU A 138 -1.63 7.16 1.20
CA LEU A 138 -2.97 6.55 1.22
C LEU A 138 -2.91 5.05 0.95
N TRP A 139 -2.23 4.63 -0.12
CA TRP A 139 -2.07 3.22 -0.49
C TRP A 139 -1.33 2.43 0.59
N ILE A 140 -0.25 2.97 1.15
CA ILE A 140 0.54 2.36 2.22
C ILE A 140 -0.33 2.15 3.48
N LEU A 141 -1.08 3.18 3.90
CA LEU A 141 -1.95 3.14 5.07
C LEU A 141 -3.10 2.14 4.90
N VAL A 142 -3.69 2.05 3.70
CA VAL A 142 -4.76 1.07 3.44
C VAL A 142 -4.22 -0.35 3.54
N LEU A 143 -3.05 -0.66 2.98
CA LEU A 143 -2.47 -1.99 3.08
C LEU A 143 -2.07 -2.34 4.53
N GLY A 144 -1.44 -1.42 5.24
CA GLY A 144 -1.12 -1.60 6.66
C GLY A 144 -2.38 -1.75 7.51
N GLY A 145 -3.40 -0.95 7.22
CA GLY A 145 -4.71 -1.06 7.86
C GLY A 145 -5.36 -2.43 7.64
N ILE A 146 -5.40 -2.95 6.41
CA ILE A 146 -5.92 -4.30 6.13
C ILE A 146 -5.13 -5.36 6.91
N ALA A 147 -3.80 -5.25 6.91
CA ALA A 147 -2.92 -6.19 7.60
C ALA A 147 -3.05 -6.14 9.14
N SER A 148 -3.49 -5.01 9.70
CA SER A 148 -3.71 -4.80 11.14
C SER A 148 -5.10 -5.22 11.63
N PHE A 149 -5.87 -5.97 10.82
CA PHE A 149 -7.18 -6.44 11.24
C PHE A 149 -7.10 -7.23 12.57
N ASP A 150 -7.97 -6.89 13.52
CA ASP A 150 -8.02 -7.50 14.86
C ASP A 150 -6.70 -7.36 15.66
N THR A 151 -5.98 -6.26 15.49
CA THR A 151 -4.76 -5.94 16.25
C THR A 151 -4.85 -4.55 16.89
N VAL A 152 -3.96 -4.26 17.84
CA VAL A 152 -3.91 -2.96 18.54
C VAL A 152 -3.48 -1.81 17.61
N GLU A 153 -2.73 -2.12 16.56
CA GLU A 153 -2.25 -1.16 15.58
C GLU A 153 -3.38 -0.62 14.69
N ARG A 154 -4.53 -1.31 14.62
CA ARG A 154 -5.65 -0.95 13.75
C ARG A 154 -6.14 0.48 13.95
N THR A 155 -6.32 0.91 15.19
CA THR A 155 -6.78 2.27 15.52
C THR A 155 -5.84 3.33 14.97
N TRP A 156 -4.54 3.11 15.06
CA TRP A 156 -3.55 4.04 14.51
C TRP A 156 -3.69 4.20 12.98
N TYR A 157 -3.87 3.09 12.25
CA TYR A 157 -4.08 3.13 10.81
C TYR A 157 -5.38 3.84 10.44
N VAL A 158 -6.47 3.59 11.17
CA VAL A 158 -7.77 4.24 10.96
C VAL A 158 -7.63 5.77 11.10
N GLN A 159 -7.01 6.25 12.17
CA GLN A 159 -6.83 7.69 12.44
C GLN A 159 -5.98 8.37 11.37
N ASN A 160 -4.85 7.78 11.00
CA ASN A 160 -3.98 8.36 9.97
C ASN A 160 -4.65 8.32 8.59
N LEU A 161 -5.38 7.27 8.27
CA LEU A 161 -6.12 7.15 7.02
C LEU A 161 -7.28 8.19 6.96
N ALA A 162 -7.97 8.43 8.06
CA ALA A 162 -8.98 9.48 8.17
C ALA A 162 -8.40 10.86 7.84
N ALA A 163 -7.23 11.19 8.42
CA ALA A 163 -6.54 12.46 8.17
C ALA A 163 -6.09 12.59 6.70
N VAL A 164 -5.44 11.57 6.14
CA VAL A 164 -4.94 11.60 4.76
C VAL A 164 -6.08 11.66 3.75
N SER A 165 -7.14 10.88 3.95
CA SER A 165 -8.29 10.88 3.05
C SER A 165 -9.05 12.21 3.09
N ALA A 166 -9.15 12.87 4.26
CA ALA A 166 -9.70 14.21 4.39
C ALA A 166 -8.85 15.25 3.62
N ALA A 167 -7.52 15.20 3.77
CA ALA A 167 -6.59 16.08 3.05
C ALA A 167 -6.66 15.90 1.53
N LEU A 168 -6.99 14.71 1.05
CA LEU A 168 -7.20 14.38 -0.37
C LEU A 168 -8.63 14.64 -0.85
N ASN A 169 -9.54 15.09 0.02
CA ASN A 169 -10.98 15.28 -0.25
C ASN A 169 -11.67 13.99 -0.75
N LEU A 170 -11.27 12.82 -0.23
CA LEU A 170 -11.86 11.54 -0.55
C LEU A 170 -12.95 11.24 0.50
N SER A 171 -14.22 11.19 0.08
CA SER A 171 -15.37 10.93 0.97
C SER A 171 -15.99 9.56 0.76
N GLU A 172 -15.91 9.03 -0.45
CA GLU A 172 -16.50 7.76 -0.82
C GLU A 172 -15.43 6.70 -1.04
N TRP A 173 -15.79 5.44 -0.76
CA TRP A 173 -14.88 4.32 -1.00
C TRP A 173 -14.44 4.19 -2.45
N GLU A 174 -15.33 4.49 -3.38
CA GLU A 174 -15.09 4.40 -4.81
C GLU A 174 -13.96 5.33 -5.26
N ASP A 175 -13.88 6.53 -4.70
CA ASP A 175 -12.79 7.48 -4.95
C ASP A 175 -11.46 6.97 -4.39
N VAL A 176 -11.50 6.41 -3.17
CA VAL A 176 -10.33 5.76 -2.56
C VAL A 176 -9.85 4.59 -3.41
N ALA A 177 -10.74 3.71 -3.82
CA ALA A 177 -10.42 2.54 -4.63
C ALA A 177 -9.84 2.92 -6.01
N GLU A 178 -10.29 4.04 -6.61
CA GLU A 178 -9.70 4.58 -7.84
C GLU A 178 -8.24 5.00 -7.63
N GLU A 179 -7.93 5.67 -6.52
CA GLU A 179 -6.55 6.04 -6.20
C GLU A 179 -5.67 4.81 -5.92
N LEU A 180 -6.18 3.82 -5.16
CA LEU A 180 -5.48 2.58 -4.87
C LEU A 180 -5.16 1.79 -6.14
N GLY A 181 -6.06 1.82 -7.13
CA GLY A 181 -5.89 1.16 -8.43
C GLY A 181 -4.71 1.67 -9.25
N LYS A 182 -4.10 2.81 -8.89
CA LYS A 182 -2.88 3.34 -9.52
C LYS A 182 -1.60 2.68 -8.99
N TYR A 183 -1.69 1.95 -7.89
CA TYR A 183 -0.61 1.19 -7.25
C TYR A 183 -0.85 -0.31 -7.39
N LEU A 184 -0.32 -1.11 -6.47
CA LEU A 184 -0.59 -2.54 -6.39
C LEU A 184 -1.93 -2.77 -5.67
N TRP A 185 -2.96 -3.07 -6.46
CA TRP A 185 -4.31 -3.31 -5.94
C TRP A 185 -5.02 -4.38 -6.76
N LEU A 186 -5.28 -5.52 -6.16
CA LEU A 186 -6.13 -6.56 -6.74
C LEU A 186 -7.50 -6.51 -6.08
N GLN A 187 -8.49 -6.01 -6.82
CA GLN A 187 -9.83 -5.77 -6.28
C GLN A 187 -10.43 -7.01 -5.61
N SER A 188 -10.35 -8.17 -6.25
CA SER A 188 -10.92 -9.42 -5.73
C SER A 188 -10.31 -9.88 -4.40
N ALA A 189 -9.08 -9.47 -4.08
CA ALA A 189 -8.40 -9.83 -2.84
C ALA A 189 -8.46 -8.73 -1.77
N CYS A 190 -8.38 -7.46 -2.18
CA CYS A 190 -8.18 -6.34 -1.26
C CYS A 190 -9.48 -5.59 -0.92
N GLU A 191 -10.48 -5.63 -1.81
CA GLU A 191 -11.72 -4.84 -1.69
C GLU A 191 -12.47 -5.08 -0.37
N GLY A 192 -12.62 -6.33 0.04
CA GLY A 192 -13.36 -6.67 1.28
C GLY A 192 -12.72 -6.08 2.52
N GLY A 193 -11.39 -6.23 2.65
CA GLY A 193 -10.62 -5.67 3.76
C GLY A 193 -10.58 -4.15 3.74
N GLY A 194 -10.46 -3.56 2.53
CA GLY A 194 -10.47 -2.12 2.34
C GLY A 194 -11.80 -1.47 2.72
N ARG A 195 -12.94 -2.04 2.31
CA ARG A 195 -14.27 -1.54 2.68
C ARG A 195 -14.53 -1.63 4.18
N LEU A 196 -14.11 -2.71 4.84
CA LEU A 196 -14.22 -2.83 6.30
C LEU A 196 -13.41 -1.75 7.01
N LEU A 197 -12.18 -1.52 6.57
CA LEU A 197 -11.32 -0.45 7.09
C LEU A 197 -11.97 0.92 6.87
N TRP A 198 -12.56 1.16 5.70
CA TRP A 198 -13.20 2.44 5.37
C TRP A 198 -14.40 2.77 6.24
N VAL A 199 -15.20 1.78 6.60
CA VAL A 199 -16.32 1.96 7.54
C VAL A 199 -15.81 2.47 8.91
N GLU A 200 -14.69 1.94 9.39
CA GLU A 200 -14.06 2.41 10.64
C GLU A 200 -13.54 3.85 10.50
N VAL A 201 -12.90 4.17 9.36
CA VAL A 201 -12.42 5.52 9.02
C VAL A 201 -13.56 6.55 9.03
N LEU A 202 -14.70 6.23 8.42
CA LEU A 202 -15.88 7.11 8.42
C LEU A 202 -16.44 7.33 9.83
N SER A 203 -16.35 6.32 10.68
CA SER A 203 -16.79 6.43 12.08
C SER A 203 -15.87 7.28 12.94
N ASP A 204 -14.58 7.36 12.61
CA ASP A 204 -13.56 8.12 13.35
C ASP A 204 -13.48 9.60 12.91
N ARG A 205 -13.92 9.94 11.71
CA ARG A 205 -13.86 11.32 11.14
C ARG A 205 -14.52 12.40 12.01
N PRO A 206 -15.69 12.20 12.60
CA PRO A 206 -16.34 13.21 13.46
C PRO A 206 -15.45 13.63 14.64
N HIS A 207 -14.69 12.70 15.22
CA HIS A 207 -13.78 12.97 16.33
C HIS A 207 -12.56 13.82 15.92
N LEU A 208 -12.15 13.77 14.65
CA LEU A 208 -11.07 14.64 14.13
C LEU A 208 -11.54 16.09 14.00
N GLU A 209 -12.78 16.32 13.55
CA GLU A 209 -13.36 17.66 13.42
C GLU A 209 -13.56 18.32 14.80
N GLU A 210 -14.04 17.58 15.80
CA GLU A 210 -14.18 18.07 17.17
C GLU A 210 -12.83 18.44 17.80
N ASN A 211 -11.78 17.65 17.57
CA ASN A 211 -10.44 17.95 18.07
C ASN A 211 -9.81 19.19 17.42
N ILE A 212 -10.11 19.46 16.15
CA ILE A 212 -9.65 20.66 15.44
C ILE A 212 -10.38 21.91 15.94
N LEU A 213 -11.69 21.80 16.21
CA LEU A 213 -12.52 22.90 16.72
C LEU A 213 -12.23 23.20 18.20
N GLY A 214 -11.92 22.19 19.02
CA GLY A 214 -11.60 22.34 20.44
C GLY A 214 -10.26 23.06 20.73
N ILE A 215 -9.36 23.17 19.74
CA ILE A 215 -8.09 23.93 19.87
C ILE A 215 -8.29 25.43 19.63
N SER A 216 -9.45 25.86 19.13
CA SER A 216 -9.75 27.29 18.86
C SER A 216 -10.37 28.04 20.05
N GLU A 217 -10.61 27.40 21.19
CA GLU A 217 -11.24 28.03 22.38
C GLU A 217 -10.32 28.12 23.61
N VAL A 218 -8.99 28.18 23.44
CA VAL A 218 -8.06 28.44 24.58
C VAL A 218 -7.19 29.68 24.32
#